data_1d99d675f350b7c0710b443b9e48d6e0
#
_entry.id   1d99d675f350b7c0710b443b9e48d6e0
#
_cell.length_a   1.000
_cell.length_b   1.000
_cell.length_c   1.000
_cell.angle_alpha   90.00
_cell.angle_beta   90.00
_cell.angle_gamma   90.00
#
_symmetry.space_group_name_H-M   'P 1'
#
loop_
_entity.id
_entity.type
_entity.pdbx_description
1 polymer ?
#
loop_
_entity_poly.entity_id
_entity_poly.type
_entity_poly.pdbx_seq_one_letter_code
_entity_poly.pdbx_strand_id
1 'polypeptide(L)'
;MQTTLFQVLTEETPNIDEIRLMLEFNNYIIPSSYTNENIIPNIIDNVFAGEWILTIPEGIINIKLFKGKTSSVDYMLFSGDSELYNGYAGDALCILESTKTSDNVSRNTAVYQRISKFMTYNKMYPESKAIQIMFWIDSNWSETLTQTAILGFRMMDTLNIKLFATI
;
A
#
# COMPACT_ATOMS: atom_id res chain seq x y z
N MET A 1 26.13 9.99 4.68
CA MET A 1 25.09 8.96 4.52
C MET A 1 23.94 9.60 3.75
N GLN A 2 23.48 8.98 2.69
CA GLN A 2 22.40 9.54 1.87
C GLN A 2 21.06 9.35 2.59
N THR A 3 20.23 10.38 2.56
CA THR A 3 18.86 10.33 3.08
C THR A 3 17.88 10.33 1.90
N THR A 4 17.02 9.33 1.85
CA THR A 4 15.93 9.25 0.88
C THR A 4 14.61 9.58 1.59
N LEU A 5 13.84 10.47 0.99
CA LEU A 5 12.57 10.92 1.55
C LEU A 5 11.39 10.29 0.81
N PHE A 6 10.42 9.79 1.57
CA PHE A 6 9.13 9.34 1.07
C PHE A 6 7.99 9.97 1.84
N GLN A 7 6.82 9.98 1.22
CA GLN A 7 5.57 10.35 1.85
C GLN A 7 4.56 9.22 1.64
N VAL A 8 3.84 8.87 2.70
CA VAL A 8 2.79 7.86 2.64
C VAL A 8 1.47 8.48 3.08
N LEU A 9 0.48 8.40 2.21
CA LEU A 9 -0.90 8.77 2.53
C LEU A 9 -1.69 7.48 2.83
N THR A 10 -2.40 7.48 3.94
CA THR A 10 -3.25 6.36 4.35
C THR A 10 -4.54 6.84 5.00
N GLU A 11 -5.61 6.08 4.85
CA GLU A 11 -6.88 6.32 5.57
C GLU A 11 -6.91 5.64 6.95
N GLU A 12 -6.07 4.63 7.13
CA GLU A 12 -6.03 3.81 8.34
C GLU A 12 -4.78 4.10 9.18
N THR A 13 -4.69 3.46 10.34
CA THR A 13 -3.46 3.48 11.13
C THR A 13 -2.35 2.81 10.34
N PRO A 14 -1.21 3.49 10.14
CA PRO A 14 -0.10 2.94 9.37
C PRO A 14 0.40 1.61 9.93
N ASN A 15 0.71 0.67 9.03
CA ASN A 15 1.26 -0.62 9.35
C ASN A 15 2.60 -0.78 8.61
N ILE A 16 3.64 -1.18 9.36
CA ILE A 16 5.00 -1.30 8.80
C ILE A 16 5.08 -2.36 7.71
N ASP A 17 4.32 -3.45 7.80
CA ASP A 17 4.40 -4.53 6.82
C ASP A 17 3.90 -4.09 5.45
N GLU A 18 2.86 -3.29 5.41
CA GLU A 18 2.32 -2.73 4.17
C GLU A 18 3.27 -1.69 3.57
N ILE A 19 3.83 -0.83 4.39
CA ILE A 19 4.81 0.17 3.95
C ILE A 19 6.12 -0.50 3.51
N ARG A 20 6.58 -1.51 4.24
CA ARG A 20 7.73 -2.34 3.84
C ARG A 20 7.52 -2.90 2.44
N LEU A 21 6.37 -3.48 2.17
CA LEU A 21 6.05 -4.07 0.87
C LEU A 21 6.11 -3.02 -0.24
N MET A 22 5.53 -1.84 -0.05
CA MET A 22 5.59 -0.76 -1.03
C MET A 22 7.02 -0.30 -1.30
N LEU A 23 7.84 -0.19 -0.26
CA LEU A 23 9.25 0.19 -0.40
C LEU A 23 10.07 -0.89 -1.10
N GLU A 24 9.82 -2.16 -0.82
CA GLU A 24 10.48 -3.29 -1.49
C GLU A 24 10.19 -3.31 -2.99
N PHE A 25 8.95 -3.05 -3.40
CA PHE A 25 8.62 -2.89 -4.81
C PHE A 25 9.29 -1.67 -5.47
N ASN A 26 9.78 -0.74 -4.67
CA ASN A 26 10.58 0.40 -5.12
C ASN A 26 12.09 0.20 -4.85
N ASN A 27 12.53 -1.04 -4.70
CA ASN A 27 13.92 -1.47 -4.54
C ASN A 27 14.60 -1.07 -3.22
N TYR A 28 13.82 -0.86 -2.16
CA TYR A 28 14.34 -0.60 -0.82
C TYR A 28 13.99 -1.77 0.10
N ILE A 29 15.00 -2.44 0.62
CA ILE A 29 14.82 -3.57 1.54
C ILE A 29 14.85 -3.05 2.98
N ILE A 30 13.73 -3.22 3.67
CA ILE A 30 13.58 -2.78 5.05
C ILE A 30 13.82 -3.98 5.99
N PRO A 31 14.79 -3.88 6.91
CA PRO A 31 15.07 -4.96 7.84
C PRO A 31 13.83 -5.41 8.63
N SER A 32 13.70 -6.70 8.84
CA SER A 32 12.59 -7.29 9.60
C SER A 32 12.57 -6.90 11.08
N SER A 33 13.68 -6.34 11.58
CA SER A 33 13.76 -5.79 12.94
C SER A 33 12.87 -4.57 13.14
N TYR A 34 12.49 -3.87 12.08
CA TYR A 34 11.51 -2.79 12.18
C TYR A 34 10.10 -3.36 12.29
N THR A 35 9.43 -3.01 13.36
CA THR A 35 8.06 -3.43 13.67
C THR A 35 7.17 -2.22 13.92
N ASN A 36 5.88 -2.43 14.07
CA ASN A 36 4.96 -1.34 14.39
C ASN A 36 5.29 -0.60 15.70
N GLU A 37 6.01 -1.24 16.61
CA GLU A 37 6.44 -0.62 17.85
C GLU A 37 7.51 0.46 17.65
N ASN A 38 8.23 0.41 16.55
CA ASN A 38 9.21 1.44 16.18
C ASN A 38 8.54 2.70 15.62
N ILE A 39 7.24 2.68 15.49
CA ILE A 39 6.46 3.74 14.90
C ILE A 39 5.76 4.51 16.01
N ILE A 40 6.03 5.79 16.08
CA ILE A 40 5.31 6.70 16.96
C ILE A 40 4.43 7.59 16.08
N PRO A 41 3.17 7.22 15.83
CA PRO A 41 2.27 8.09 15.09
C PRO A 41 1.87 9.27 15.98
N ASN A 42 2.32 10.45 15.64
CA ASN A 42 1.77 11.69 16.15
C ASN A 42 0.70 12.16 15.16
N ILE A 43 -0.56 12.00 15.51
CA ILE A 43 -1.66 12.54 14.72
C ILE A 43 -1.80 14.02 15.06
N ILE A 44 -1.36 14.88 14.14
CA ILE A 44 -1.56 16.32 14.23
C ILE A 44 -2.59 16.70 13.16
N ASP A 45 -3.74 17.20 13.60
CA ASP A 45 -4.81 17.76 12.75
C ASP A 45 -5.32 16.85 11.61
N ASN A 46 -5.30 15.53 11.79
CA ASN A 46 -5.73 14.54 10.80
C ASN A 46 -4.98 14.58 9.44
N VAL A 47 -3.97 15.41 9.31
CA VAL A 47 -3.21 15.56 8.05
C VAL A 47 -1.86 14.86 8.15
N PHE A 48 -1.16 15.02 9.27
CA PHE A 48 0.14 14.40 9.50
C PHE A 48 0.04 13.36 10.60
N ALA A 49 0.33 12.11 10.28
CA ALA A 49 0.21 10.98 11.21
C ALA A 49 1.51 10.59 11.90
N GLY A 50 2.66 11.06 11.40
CA GLY A 50 3.95 10.77 12.02
C GLY A 50 5.11 10.80 11.02
N GLU A 51 6.27 10.44 11.53
CA GLU A 51 7.50 10.36 10.76
C GLU A 51 8.26 9.11 11.19
N TRP A 52 8.73 8.34 10.22
CA TRP A 52 9.60 7.19 10.45
C TRP A 52 10.97 7.44 9.89
N ILE A 53 11.98 7.10 10.68
CA ILE A 53 13.37 7.13 10.24
C ILE A 53 13.90 5.70 10.31
N LEU A 54 14.20 5.13 9.15
CA LEU A 54 14.70 3.79 9.01
C LEU A 54 16.16 3.83 8.54
N THR A 55 17.03 3.16 9.27
CA THR A 55 18.44 3.00 8.85
C THR A 55 18.59 1.67 8.13
N ILE A 56 19.04 1.74 6.90
CA ILE A 56 19.33 0.59 6.05
C ILE A 56 20.80 0.61 5.60
N PRO A 57 21.34 -0.49 5.05
CA PRO A 57 22.74 -0.51 4.61
C PRO A 57 23.10 0.61 3.63
N GLU A 58 22.17 1.00 2.76
CA GLU A 58 22.36 2.02 1.73
C GLU A 58 22.26 3.46 2.27
N GLY A 59 21.71 3.65 3.48
CA GLY A 59 21.53 4.98 4.04
C GLY A 59 20.37 5.12 5.00
N ILE A 60 19.75 6.28 5.00
CA ILE A 60 18.59 6.59 5.84
C ILE A 60 17.37 6.79 4.94
N ILE A 61 16.28 6.12 5.29
CA ILE A 61 14.97 6.38 4.71
C ILE A 61 14.15 7.16 5.72
N ASN A 62 13.67 8.31 5.33
CA ASN A 62 12.74 9.11 6.11
C ASN A 62 11.37 9.07 5.43
N ILE A 63 10.34 8.65 6.16
CA ILE A 63 8.98 8.52 5.67
C ILE A 63 8.08 9.43 6.48
N LYS A 64 7.47 10.40 5.80
CA LYS A 64 6.42 11.24 6.40
C LYS A 64 5.07 10.58 6.16
N LEU A 65 4.32 10.38 7.24
CA LEU A 65 3.03 9.70 7.24
C LEU A 65 1.92 10.72 7.32
N PHE A 66 0.98 10.63 6.39
CA PHE A 66 -0.21 11.47 6.36
C PHE A 66 -1.45 10.61 6.51
N LYS A 67 -2.37 11.06 7.36
CA LYS A 67 -3.70 10.46 7.45
C LYS A 67 -4.69 11.32 6.67
N GLY A 68 -5.37 10.72 5.72
CA GLY A 68 -6.35 11.43 4.91
C GLY A 68 -7.04 10.48 3.94
N LYS A 69 -8.03 11.01 3.23
CA LYS A 69 -8.77 10.22 2.24
C LYS A 69 -7.94 10.04 0.98
N THR A 70 -7.63 8.79 0.67
CA THR A 70 -7.01 8.43 -0.60
C THR A 70 -8.02 8.39 -1.76
N SER A 71 -9.31 8.37 -1.43
CA SER A 71 -10.45 8.25 -2.34
C SER A 71 -10.53 6.94 -3.11
N SER A 72 -9.51 6.09 -3.06
CA SER A 72 -9.49 4.84 -3.82
C SER A 72 -8.89 3.66 -3.06
N VAL A 73 -7.66 3.75 -2.59
CA VAL A 73 -6.91 2.63 -2.00
C VAL A 73 -6.51 2.91 -0.55
N ASP A 74 -6.03 1.89 0.16
CA ASP A 74 -5.65 2.04 1.57
C ASP A 74 -4.38 2.88 1.75
N TYR A 75 -3.41 2.73 0.84
CA TYR A 75 -2.11 3.41 0.92
C TYR A 75 -1.68 3.96 -0.43
N MET A 76 -1.05 5.11 -0.40
CA MET A 76 -0.31 5.70 -1.53
C MET A 76 1.09 6.10 -1.07
N LEU A 77 2.10 5.70 -1.83
CA LEU A 77 3.50 6.07 -1.61
C LEU A 77 3.92 7.11 -2.64
N PHE A 78 4.51 8.19 -2.17
CA PHE A 78 5.06 9.25 -3.01
C PHE A 78 6.55 9.43 -2.76
N SER A 79 7.27 9.88 -3.77
CA SER A 79 8.61 10.41 -3.57
C SER A 79 8.51 11.64 -2.66
N GLY A 80 9.33 11.67 -1.62
CA GLY A 80 9.37 12.79 -0.69
C GLY A 80 10.44 13.79 -1.09
N ASP A 81 10.14 15.05 -0.89
CA ASP A 81 11.11 16.12 -0.80
C ASP A 81 10.89 16.88 0.52
N SER A 82 11.32 18.09 0.62
CA SER A 82 11.08 18.93 1.80
C SER A 82 9.63 19.42 1.91
N GLU A 83 8.86 19.30 0.84
CA GLU A 83 7.47 19.75 0.78
C GLU A 83 6.50 18.64 1.13
N LEU A 84 5.36 19.03 1.65
CA LEU A 84 4.25 18.11 1.91
C LEU A 84 3.60 17.68 0.58
N TYR A 85 3.01 16.50 0.60
CA TYR A 85 2.19 16.01 -0.50
C TYR A 85 1.20 17.08 -0.97
N ASN A 86 1.22 17.36 -2.27
CA ASN A 86 0.46 18.44 -2.89
C ASN A 86 -0.99 18.09 -3.29
N GLY A 87 -1.42 16.86 -2.99
CA GLY A 87 -2.77 16.40 -3.27
C GLY A 87 -2.98 15.72 -4.63
N TYR A 88 -1.95 15.58 -5.47
CA TYR A 88 -2.10 14.91 -6.76
C TYR A 88 -1.79 13.42 -6.68
N ALA A 89 -2.82 12.61 -6.54
CA ALA A 89 -2.69 11.15 -6.39
C ALA A 89 -2.09 10.44 -7.61
N GLY A 90 -2.12 11.04 -8.79
CA GLY A 90 -1.51 10.50 -10.01
C GLY A 90 0.00 10.41 -9.97
N ASP A 91 0.67 11.14 -9.08
CA ASP A 91 2.12 11.11 -8.89
C ASP A 91 2.59 9.98 -7.96
N ALA A 92 1.69 9.14 -7.46
CA ALA A 92 2.08 8.03 -6.61
C ALA A 92 3.08 7.11 -7.30
N LEU A 93 4.11 6.69 -6.56
CA LEU A 93 5.06 5.66 -6.99
C LEU A 93 4.42 4.27 -6.88
N CYS A 94 3.59 4.09 -5.86
CA CYS A 94 2.93 2.83 -5.55
C CYS A 94 1.59 3.10 -4.89
N ILE A 95 0.62 2.27 -5.19
CA ILE A 95 -0.67 2.22 -4.49
C ILE A 95 -0.91 0.81 -3.98
N LEU A 96 -1.47 0.69 -2.80
CA LEU A 96 -1.68 -0.59 -2.16
C LEU A 96 -3.07 -0.65 -1.53
N GLU A 97 -3.73 -1.74 -1.78
CA GLU A 97 -4.97 -2.12 -1.11
C GLU A 97 -4.71 -3.41 -0.34
N SER A 98 -5.00 -3.42 0.94
CA SER A 98 -4.89 -4.62 1.75
C SER A 98 -6.24 -5.27 1.99
N THR A 99 -6.23 -6.58 2.14
CA THR A 99 -7.42 -7.34 2.48
C THR A 99 -7.08 -8.46 3.45
N LYS A 100 -7.95 -8.69 4.42
CA LYS A 100 -7.89 -9.81 5.36
C LYS A 100 -8.88 -10.91 5.01
N THR A 101 -9.41 -10.91 3.80
CA THR A 101 -10.42 -11.87 3.41
C THR A 101 -9.80 -13.20 3.02
N SER A 102 -10.15 -14.24 3.76
CA SER A 102 -9.98 -15.61 3.29
C SER A 102 -10.96 -15.91 2.15
N ASP A 103 -10.63 -16.93 1.37
CA ASP A 103 -11.49 -17.41 0.27
C ASP A 103 -12.72 -18.13 0.81
N ASN A 104 -13.59 -17.45 1.51
CA ASN A 104 -14.89 -18.00 1.89
C ASN A 104 -16.03 -17.28 1.15
N VAL A 105 -17.17 -17.95 1.06
CA VAL A 105 -18.31 -17.52 0.25
C VAL A 105 -18.79 -16.11 0.59
N SER A 106 -18.75 -15.71 1.85
CA SER A 106 -19.20 -14.38 2.29
C SER A 106 -18.21 -13.26 1.96
N ARG A 107 -16.98 -13.59 1.64
CA ARG A 107 -15.89 -12.64 1.44
C ARG A 107 -15.39 -12.56 0.00
N ASN A 108 -15.86 -13.43 -0.87
CA ASN A 108 -15.46 -13.46 -2.29
C ASN A 108 -15.77 -12.16 -3.03
N THR A 109 -16.87 -11.49 -2.68
CA THR A 109 -17.23 -10.20 -3.25
C THR A 109 -16.24 -9.10 -2.89
N ALA A 110 -15.49 -9.25 -1.82
CA ALA A 110 -14.48 -8.28 -1.40
C ALA A 110 -13.34 -8.16 -2.42
N VAL A 111 -12.98 -9.23 -3.12
CA VAL A 111 -11.97 -9.19 -4.18
C VAL A 111 -12.40 -8.22 -5.29
N TYR A 112 -13.64 -8.31 -5.75
CA TYR A 112 -14.17 -7.39 -6.76
C TYR A 112 -14.22 -5.94 -6.28
N GLN A 113 -14.68 -5.72 -5.07
CA GLN A 113 -14.71 -4.37 -4.50
C GLN A 113 -13.31 -3.76 -4.42
N ARG A 114 -12.32 -4.56 -4.06
CA ARG A 114 -10.93 -4.12 -4.02
C ARG A 114 -10.39 -3.82 -5.42
N ILE A 115 -10.65 -4.68 -6.38
CA ILE A 115 -10.23 -4.47 -7.78
C ILE A 115 -10.86 -3.19 -8.35
N SER A 116 -12.12 -2.90 -8.03
CA SER A 116 -12.80 -1.70 -8.51
C SER A 116 -12.09 -0.41 -8.08
N LYS A 117 -11.40 -0.41 -6.94
CA LYS A 117 -10.61 0.73 -6.49
C LYS A 117 -9.43 1.00 -7.41
N PHE A 118 -8.72 -0.04 -7.84
CA PHE A 118 -7.63 0.09 -8.82
C PHE A 118 -8.16 0.55 -10.18
N MET A 119 -9.28 0.01 -10.62
CA MET A 119 -9.91 0.43 -11.87
C MET A 119 -10.30 1.92 -11.81
N THR A 120 -10.84 2.37 -10.71
CA THR A 120 -11.19 3.77 -10.49
C THR A 120 -9.94 4.65 -10.53
N TYR A 121 -8.89 4.25 -9.84
CA TYR A 121 -7.61 4.95 -9.87
C TYR A 121 -7.07 5.06 -11.31
N ASN A 122 -7.03 3.96 -12.05
CA ASN A 122 -6.54 3.93 -13.43
C ASN A 122 -7.36 4.83 -14.35
N LYS A 123 -8.67 4.91 -14.12
CA LYS A 123 -9.55 5.78 -14.89
C LYS A 123 -9.34 7.27 -14.56
N MET A 124 -9.12 7.56 -13.28
CA MET A 124 -8.88 8.95 -12.84
C MET A 124 -7.50 9.47 -13.24
N TYR A 125 -6.52 8.58 -13.26
CA TYR A 125 -5.11 8.91 -13.50
C TYR A 125 -4.50 8.00 -14.58
N PRO A 126 -4.94 8.12 -15.84
CA PRO A 126 -4.53 7.22 -16.91
C PRO A 126 -3.03 7.30 -17.24
N GLU A 127 -2.37 8.40 -16.91
CA GLU A 127 -0.93 8.61 -17.12
C GLU A 127 -0.08 8.12 -15.94
N SER A 128 -0.70 7.68 -14.86
CA SER A 128 0.02 7.21 -13.68
C SER A 128 0.81 5.94 -13.97
N LYS A 129 2.05 5.91 -13.49
CA LYS A 129 2.95 4.74 -13.54
C LYS A 129 3.06 4.04 -12.19
N ALA A 130 2.13 4.31 -11.28
CA ALA A 130 2.14 3.71 -9.95
C ALA A 130 2.14 2.17 -10.03
N ILE A 131 3.01 1.56 -9.26
CA ILE A 131 2.97 0.12 -9.03
C ILE A 131 1.72 -0.17 -8.20
N GLN A 132 0.89 -1.10 -8.64
CA GLN A 132 -0.38 -1.42 -8.01
C GLN A 132 -0.27 -2.76 -7.29
N ILE A 133 -0.55 -2.77 -6.00
CA ILE A 133 -0.36 -3.94 -5.15
C ILE A 133 -1.65 -4.28 -4.41
N MET A 134 -2.08 -5.52 -4.57
CA MET A 134 -3.07 -6.15 -3.69
C MET A 134 -2.32 -6.96 -2.63
N PHE A 135 -2.43 -6.58 -1.37
CA PHE A 135 -1.82 -7.28 -0.26
C PHE A 135 -2.86 -8.11 0.49
N TRP A 136 -2.70 -9.40 0.41
CA TRP A 136 -3.59 -10.35 1.06
C TRP A 136 -2.97 -10.86 2.36
N ILE A 137 -3.57 -10.47 3.49
CA ILE A 137 -2.97 -10.67 4.81
C ILE A 137 -3.43 -11.97 5.48
N ASP A 138 -4.43 -12.65 4.96
CA ASP A 138 -4.98 -13.82 5.62
C ASP A 138 -4.36 -15.12 5.10
N SER A 139 -3.85 -15.93 6.02
CA SER A 139 -3.28 -17.24 5.76
C SER A 139 -4.31 -18.38 5.66
N ASN A 140 -5.58 -18.13 5.93
CA ASN A 140 -6.62 -19.16 5.91
C ASN A 140 -7.22 -19.34 4.52
N TRP A 141 -6.38 -19.73 3.57
CA TRP A 141 -6.85 -20.12 2.25
C TRP A 141 -7.67 -21.40 2.34
N SER A 142 -8.85 -21.40 1.75
CA SER A 142 -9.57 -22.65 1.54
C SER A 142 -8.85 -23.49 0.48
N GLU A 143 -8.94 -24.80 0.60
CA GLU A 143 -8.32 -25.73 -0.37
C GLU A 143 -8.90 -25.56 -1.78
N THR A 144 -10.07 -24.96 -1.89
CA THR A 144 -10.77 -24.77 -3.17
C THR A 144 -11.10 -23.29 -3.37
N LEU A 145 -10.48 -22.69 -4.39
CA LEU A 145 -10.82 -21.33 -4.82
C LEU A 145 -12.21 -21.31 -5.47
N THR A 146 -13.00 -20.30 -5.15
CA THR A 146 -14.28 -20.07 -5.82
C THR A 146 -14.09 -19.53 -7.22
N GLN A 147 -15.10 -19.67 -8.08
CA GLN A 147 -15.07 -19.10 -9.43
C GLN A 147 -14.91 -17.58 -9.41
N THR A 148 -15.49 -16.92 -8.42
CA THR A 148 -15.38 -15.47 -8.21
C THR A 148 -13.95 -15.04 -7.88
N ALA A 149 -13.27 -15.78 -7.01
CA ALA A 149 -11.87 -15.50 -6.66
C ALA A 149 -10.96 -15.73 -7.88
N ILE A 150 -11.15 -16.80 -8.64
CA ILE A 150 -10.38 -17.09 -9.85
C ILE A 150 -10.54 -15.95 -10.88
N LEU A 151 -11.76 -15.48 -11.10
CA LEU A 151 -12.00 -14.35 -11.99
C LEU A 151 -11.32 -13.07 -11.48
N GLY A 152 -11.37 -12.84 -10.18
CA GLY A 152 -10.66 -11.72 -9.55
C GLY A 152 -9.15 -11.75 -9.80
N PHE A 153 -8.51 -12.90 -9.66
CA PHE A 153 -7.08 -13.06 -9.97
C PHE A 153 -6.75 -12.81 -11.44
N ARG A 154 -7.60 -13.28 -12.35
CA ARG A 154 -7.44 -13.00 -13.78
C ARG A 154 -7.59 -11.51 -14.10
N MET A 155 -8.52 -10.83 -13.45
CA MET A 155 -8.68 -9.38 -13.59
C MET A 155 -7.44 -8.64 -13.07
N MET A 156 -6.89 -9.04 -11.93
CA MET A 156 -5.64 -8.46 -11.40
C MET A 156 -4.49 -8.63 -12.37
N ASP A 157 -4.34 -9.81 -12.96
CA ASP A 157 -3.30 -10.07 -13.96
C ASP A 157 -3.48 -9.17 -15.19
N THR A 158 -4.69 -9.07 -15.72
CA THR A 158 -5.01 -8.20 -16.85
C THR A 158 -4.73 -6.72 -16.57
N LEU A 159 -4.99 -6.26 -15.35
CA LEU A 159 -4.76 -4.89 -14.92
C LEU A 159 -3.33 -4.64 -14.44
N ASN A 160 -2.47 -5.67 -14.47
CA ASN A 160 -1.11 -5.63 -13.94
C ASN A 160 -1.03 -5.25 -12.45
N ILE A 161 -2.00 -5.71 -11.67
CA ILE A 161 -1.99 -5.58 -10.22
C ILE A 161 -1.13 -6.71 -9.63
N LYS A 162 -0.11 -6.35 -8.85
CA LYS A 162 0.75 -7.33 -8.18
C LYS A 162 0.00 -7.93 -6.99
N LEU A 163 -0.12 -9.23 -6.94
CA LEU A 163 -0.67 -9.93 -5.78
C LEU A 163 0.46 -10.36 -4.85
N PHE A 164 0.38 -9.96 -3.62
CA PHE A 164 1.24 -10.42 -2.55
C PHE A 164 0.38 -11.00 -1.43
N ALA A 165 0.66 -12.22 -1.03
CA ALA A 165 -0.08 -12.91 0.03
C ALA A 165 0.88 -13.39 1.12
N THR A 166 0.52 -13.17 2.37
CA THR A 166 1.19 -13.80 3.50
C THR A 166 0.55 -15.15 3.78
N ILE A 167 1.39 -16.13 3.95
CA ILE A 167 0.98 -17.50 4.31
C ILE A 167 1.17 -17.70 5.81
#